data_826140cb3eb3c4d660987be6ca109edb
#
_entry.id   826140cb3eb3c4d660987be6ca109edb
#
_cell.length_a   1.000
_cell.length_b   1.000
_cell.length_c   1.000
_cell.angle_alpha   90.00
_cell.angle_beta   90.00
_cell.angle_gamma   90.00
#
_symmetry.space_group_name_H-M   'P 1'
#
loop_
_entity.id
_entity.type
_entity.pdbx_description
1 polymer ?
#
loop_
_entity_poly.entity_id
_entity_poly.type
_entity_poly.pdbx_seq_one_letter_code
_entity_poly.pdbx_strand_id
1 'polypeptide(L)'
;GRARYLYAMARHSQKNSRLFSVLESLDNGKPIRESRDVDIPLVARHFYHHAGWAQVMRERLPAFRPIGVVGQIIPWNFPLLMLAWKVAPALAMGNTVVLKPAEFTPATAVLFAEMCSEVGLPPGVFNVVLGDHKAGQALAAHKGIGKLAFTGSTEVGRILRRVTAGTGKKLTLELGGKSPFIVFEDTDIDSAVEGLVDAIWFNQGQVCCAGSRLLVQESVAERLYSKIKRRMAGFI
;
A
#
# COMPACT_ATOMS: atom_id res chain seq x y z
N GLY A 1 16.63 10.93 17.36
CA GLY A 1 15.61 11.51 16.49
C GLY A 1 14.77 10.44 15.80
N ARG A 2 13.68 10.84 15.12
CA ARG A 2 12.70 9.93 14.45
C ARG A 2 13.34 8.95 13.46
N ALA A 3 14.35 9.38 12.72
CA ALA A 3 15.05 8.58 11.72
C ALA A 3 15.56 7.24 12.28
N ARG A 4 16.07 7.22 13.53
CA ARG A 4 16.58 5.97 14.13
C ARG A 4 15.53 4.87 14.23
N TYR A 5 14.29 5.25 14.55
CA TYR A 5 13.18 4.28 14.63
C TYR A 5 12.80 3.75 13.25
N LEU A 6 12.72 4.62 12.23
CA LEU A 6 12.41 4.22 10.87
C LEU A 6 13.49 3.30 10.29
N TYR A 7 14.78 3.59 10.55
CA TYR A 7 15.90 2.69 10.19
C TYR A 7 15.80 1.35 10.94
N ALA A 8 15.44 1.37 12.22
CA ALA A 8 15.27 0.16 13.00
C ALA A 8 14.10 -0.70 12.46
N MET A 9 12.96 -0.08 12.13
CA MET A 9 11.81 -0.76 11.49
C MET A 9 12.21 -1.38 10.16
N ALA A 10 12.94 -0.66 9.30
CA ALA A 10 13.40 -1.18 8.03
C ALA A 10 14.29 -2.43 8.21
N ARG A 11 15.29 -2.35 9.09
CA ARG A 11 16.19 -3.48 9.38
C ARG A 11 15.45 -4.65 10.01
N HIS A 12 14.51 -4.37 10.92
CA HIS A 12 13.75 -5.43 11.58
C HIS A 12 12.82 -6.15 10.59
N SER A 13 12.18 -5.40 9.68
CA SER A 13 11.41 -5.99 8.58
C SER A 13 12.27 -6.88 7.67
N GLN A 14 13.49 -6.46 7.35
CA GLN A 14 14.44 -7.29 6.58
C GLN A 14 14.88 -8.55 7.35
N LYS A 15 15.22 -8.41 8.63
CA LYS A 15 15.62 -9.54 9.49
C LYS A 15 14.54 -10.61 9.58
N ASN A 16 13.27 -10.19 9.65
CA ASN A 16 12.11 -11.06 9.76
C ASN A 16 11.38 -11.23 8.43
N SER A 17 12.05 -10.99 7.29
CA SER A 17 11.43 -10.99 5.95
C SER A 17 10.68 -12.29 5.65
N ARG A 18 11.23 -13.44 6.03
CA ARG A 18 10.57 -14.75 5.86
C ARG A 18 9.25 -14.82 6.62
N LEU A 19 9.23 -14.42 7.89
CA LEU A 19 8.04 -14.43 8.72
C LEU A 19 6.94 -13.53 8.14
N PHE A 20 7.29 -12.30 7.79
CA PHE A 20 6.36 -11.37 7.16
C PHE A 20 5.85 -11.89 5.81
N SER A 21 6.72 -12.45 4.97
CA SER A 21 6.31 -12.97 3.66
C SER A 21 5.33 -14.14 3.77
N VAL A 22 5.61 -15.08 4.67
CA VAL A 22 4.72 -16.22 4.91
C VAL A 22 3.38 -15.76 5.47
N LEU A 23 3.41 -14.87 6.47
CA LEU A 23 2.18 -14.35 7.09
C LEU A 23 1.35 -13.55 6.09
N GLU A 24 1.98 -12.70 5.25
CA GLU A 24 1.31 -11.94 4.20
C GLU A 24 0.60 -12.86 3.20
N SER A 25 1.28 -13.95 2.78
CA SER A 25 0.69 -14.93 1.85
C SER A 25 -0.44 -15.73 2.48
N LEU A 26 -0.32 -16.12 3.75
CA LEU A 26 -1.38 -16.84 4.47
C LEU A 26 -2.62 -15.98 4.70
N ASP A 27 -2.40 -14.70 5.03
CA ASP A 27 -3.47 -13.76 5.36
C ASP A 27 -4.23 -13.27 4.11
N ASN A 28 -3.49 -13.03 3.02
CA ASN A 28 -4.03 -12.46 1.78
C ASN A 28 -4.34 -13.50 0.68
N GLY A 29 -3.66 -14.63 0.68
CA GLY A 29 -3.77 -15.65 -0.36
C GLY A 29 -2.87 -15.43 -1.58
N LYS A 30 -2.02 -14.39 -1.62
CA LYS A 30 -1.11 -14.12 -2.74
C LYS A 30 0.03 -15.14 -2.82
N PRO A 31 0.60 -15.34 -4.02
CA PRO A 31 1.76 -16.19 -4.19
C PRO A 31 2.94 -15.77 -3.31
N ILE A 32 3.56 -16.71 -2.61
CA ILE A 32 4.71 -16.45 -1.72
C ILE A 32 5.88 -15.76 -2.44
N ARG A 33 6.04 -16.00 -3.74
CA ARG A 33 7.05 -15.34 -4.57
C ARG A 33 6.84 -13.83 -4.56
N GLU A 34 5.61 -13.36 -4.67
CA GLU A 34 5.29 -11.94 -4.71
C GLU A 34 5.48 -11.28 -3.34
N SER A 35 5.02 -11.92 -2.27
CA SER A 35 5.26 -11.42 -0.90
C SER A 35 6.75 -11.34 -0.60
N ARG A 36 7.52 -12.42 -0.89
CA ARG A 36 8.93 -12.52 -0.55
C ARG A 36 9.82 -11.60 -1.39
N ASP A 37 9.59 -11.54 -2.70
CA ASP A 37 10.51 -10.90 -3.65
C ASP A 37 10.13 -9.46 -3.98
N VAL A 38 8.86 -9.07 -3.72
CA VAL A 38 8.34 -7.74 -4.04
C VAL A 38 7.87 -7.00 -2.78
N ASP A 39 6.82 -7.49 -2.09
CA ASP A 39 6.14 -6.72 -1.05
C ASP A 39 7.05 -6.41 0.14
N ILE A 40 7.62 -7.43 0.75
CA ILE A 40 8.43 -7.24 1.97
C ILE A 40 9.73 -6.45 1.72
N PRO A 41 10.47 -6.68 0.62
CA PRO A 41 11.59 -5.80 0.25
C PRO A 41 11.19 -4.35 0.04
N LEU A 42 10.02 -4.08 -0.59
CA LEU A 42 9.51 -2.72 -0.77
C LEU A 42 9.13 -2.08 0.56
N VAL A 43 8.52 -2.80 1.49
CA VAL A 43 8.24 -2.30 2.85
C VAL A 43 9.52 -1.75 3.49
N ALA A 44 10.59 -2.53 3.51
CA ALA A 44 11.86 -2.09 4.07
C ALA A 44 12.43 -0.86 3.36
N ARG A 45 12.38 -0.82 2.01
CA ARG A 45 12.82 0.33 1.21
C ARG A 45 12.06 1.61 1.54
N HIS A 46 10.73 1.51 1.73
CA HIS A 46 9.91 2.67 2.13
C HIS A 46 10.31 3.23 3.49
N PHE A 47 10.57 2.37 4.47
CA PHE A 47 11.05 2.82 5.78
C PHE A 47 12.45 3.43 5.70
N TYR A 48 13.39 2.85 4.93
CA TYR A 48 14.71 3.45 4.69
C TYR A 48 14.62 4.82 4.03
N HIS A 49 13.82 4.94 2.97
CA HIS A 49 13.61 6.21 2.26
C HIS A 49 13.11 7.31 3.20
N HIS A 50 12.06 7.01 3.96
CA HIS A 50 11.47 7.98 4.88
C HIS A 50 12.33 8.25 6.13
N ALA A 51 13.20 7.32 6.52
CA ALA A 51 14.22 7.56 7.53
C ALA A 51 15.21 8.65 7.06
N GLY A 52 15.64 8.59 5.81
CA GLY A 52 16.47 9.65 5.19
C GLY A 52 15.76 11.01 5.20
N TRP A 53 14.49 11.05 4.79
CA TRP A 53 13.70 12.29 4.88
C TRP A 53 13.57 12.81 6.30
N ALA A 54 13.39 11.95 7.30
CA ALA A 54 13.30 12.35 8.71
C ALA A 54 14.60 13.00 9.23
N GLN A 55 15.75 12.73 8.60
CA GLN A 55 17.01 13.40 8.93
C GLN A 55 17.08 14.83 8.39
N VAL A 56 16.69 15.01 7.13
CA VAL A 56 16.90 16.28 6.41
C VAL A 56 15.69 17.21 6.39
N MET A 57 14.51 16.75 6.84
CA MET A 57 13.26 17.49 6.68
C MET A 57 13.26 18.88 7.34
N ARG A 58 13.97 19.06 8.46
CA ARG A 58 14.02 20.40 9.13
C ARG A 58 14.70 21.44 8.26
N GLU A 59 15.71 21.02 7.52
CA GLU A 59 16.45 21.86 6.58
C GLU A 59 15.68 22.03 5.26
N ARG A 60 15.18 20.91 4.70
CA ARG A 60 14.55 20.91 3.39
C ARG A 60 13.09 21.37 3.39
N LEU A 61 12.41 21.21 4.51
CA LEU A 61 10.99 21.52 4.66
C LEU A 61 10.74 22.38 5.92
N PRO A 62 11.39 23.54 6.07
CA PRO A 62 11.37 24.33 7.32
C PRO A 62 9.99 24.87 7.67
N ALA A 63 9.10 25.06 6.69
CA ALA A 63 7.74 25.55 6.89
C ALA A 63 6.73 24.45 7.28
N PHE A 64 7.10 23.16 7.14
CA PHE A 64 6.18 22.07 7.41
C PHE A 64 6.14 21.70 8.90
N ARG A 65 4.97 21.39 9.38
CA ARG A 65 4.71 20.96 10.77
C ARG A 65 3.90 19.68 10.77
N PRO A 66 4.02 18.83 11.82
CA PRO A 66 3.13 17.69 12.00
C PRO A 66 1.66 18.13 12.04
N ILE A 67 0.79 17.31 11.48
CA ILE A 67 -0.66 17.51 11.53
C ILE A 67 -1.22 17.06 12.89
N GLY A 68 -0.51 16.14 13.57
CA GLY A 68 -0.91 15.53 14.83
C GLY A 68 -1.26 14.06 14.64
N VAL A 69 -2.51 13.68 14.92
CA VAL A 69 -2.97 12.29 14.78
C VAL A 69 -3.49 12.04 13.37
N VAL A 70 -2.95 11.01 12.71
CA VAL A 70 -3.34 10.58 11.38
C VAL A 70 -4.09 9.25 11.47
N GLY A 71 -5.35 9.25 11.08
CA GLY A 71 -6.13 8.04 10.86
C GLY A 71 -5.77 7.43 9.49
N GLN A 72 -5.52 6.14 9.47
CA GLN A 72 -5.16 5.42 8.24
C GLN A 72 -6.02 4.17 8.09
N ILE A 73 -6.62 3.98 6.92
CA ILE A 73 -7.42 2.80 6.60
C ILE A 73 -6.81 2.19 5.35
N ILE A 74 -6.42 0.92 5.43
CA ILE A 74 -5.72 0.20 4.36
C ILE A 74 -6.54 -0.98 3.84
N PRO A 75 -6.37 -1.34 2.56
CA PRO A 75 -7.07 -2.45 1.92
C PRO A 75 -6.40 -3.78 2.21
N TRP A 76 -7.01 -4.83 1.68
CA TRP A 76 -6.61 -6.23 1.85
C TRP A 76 -5.62 -6.75 0.78
N ASN A 77 -5.48 -6.06 -0.36
CA ASN A 77 -4.72 -6.61 -1.49
C ASN A 77 -3.18 -6.50 -1.36
N PHE A 78 -2.68 -5.52 -0.60
CA PHE A 78 -1.27 -5.35 -0.22
C PHE A 78 -1.16 -4.93 1.24
N PRO A 79 -1.50 -5.80 2.21
CA PRO A 79 -1.67 -5.40 3.61
C PRO A 79 -0.47 -4.63 4.18
N LEU A 80 0.71 -5.25 4.23
CA LEU A 80 1.90 -4.65 4.84
C LEU A 80 2.49 -3.54 3.97
N LEU A 81 2.42 -3.66 2.64
CA LEU A 81 2.94 -2.63 1.75
C LEU A 81 2.12 -1.34 1.84
N MET A 82 0.78 -1.44 1.90
CA MET A 82 -0.10 -0.27 2.09
C MET A 82 0.06 0.36 3.47
N LEU A 83 0.34 -0.45 4.51
CA LEU A 83 0.75 0.04 5.81
C LEU A 83 2.02 0.89 5.68
N ALA A 84 3.08 0.36 5.08
CA ALA A 84 4.36 1.05 4.94
C ALA A 84 4.23 2.37 4.18
N TRP A 85 3.46 2.40 3.08
CA TRP A 85 3.24 3.61 2.27
C TRP A 85 2.57 4.75 3.04
N LYS A 86 1.78 4.43 4.07
CA LYS A 86 1.08 5.43 4.87
C LYS A 86 1.78 5.74 6.19
N VAL A 87 2.29 4.71 6.87
CA VAL A 87 2.92 4.86 8.20
C VAL A 87 4.29 5.53 8.09
N ALA A 88 5.14 5.09 7.15
CA ALA A 88 6.50 5.61 7.05
C ALA A 88 6.54 7.14 6.84
N PRO A 89 5.82 7.73 5.86
CA PRO A 89 5.80 9.18 5.71
C PRO A 89 5.15 9.90 6.90
N ALA A 90 4.10 9.34 7.49
CA ALA A 90 3.44 9.96 8.64
C ALA A 90 4.39 10.09 9.85
N LEU A 91 5.09 9.02 10.19
CA LEU A 91 6.07 9.00 11.28
C LEU A 91 7.31 9.89 10.96
N ALA A 92 7.79 9.87 9.73
CA ALA A 92 8.90 10.73 9.29
C ALA A 92 8.57 12.20 9.52
N MET A 93 7.35 12.63 9.21
CA MET A 93 6.88 14.01 9.40
C MET A 93 6.49 14.33 10.85
N GLY A 94 6.62 13.37 11.79
CA GLY A 94 6.40 13.58 13.22
C GLY A 94 4.95 13.46 13.67
N ASN A 95 4.11 12.83 12.89
CA ASN A 95 2.74 12.51 13.27
C ASN A 95 2.67 11.24 14.09
N THR A 96 1.58 11.06 14.83
CA THR A 96 1.17 9.77 15.38
C THR A 96 0.10 9.12 14.51
N VAL A 97 -0.02 7.80 14.55
CA VAL A 97 -0.85 7.03 13.64
C VAL A 97 -1.83 6.15 14.40
N VAL A 98 -3.08 6.16 13.96
CA VAL A 98 -4.07 5.13 14.26
C VAL A 98 -4.44 4.44 12.96
N LEU A 99 -4.00 3.19 12.81
CA LEU A 99 -4.18 2.37 11.61
C LEU A 99 -5.32 1.37 11.81
N LYS A 100 -6.23 1.32 10.84
CA LYS A 100 -7.22 0.24 10.71
C LYS A 100 -6.90 -0.58 9.47
N PRO A 101 -6.39 -1.82 9.62
CA PRO A 101 -6.23 -2.74 8.48
C PRO A 101 -7.59 -3.25 8.00
N ALA A 102 -7.61 -3.86 6.82
CA ALA A 102 -8.78 -4.61 6.38
C ALA A 102 -9.06 -5.78 7.35
N GLU A 103 -10.32 -6.07 7.58
CA GLU A 103 -10.76 -7.12 8.51
C GLU A 103 -10.33 -8.53 8.07
N PHE A 104 -10.13 -8.71 6.76
CA PHE A 104 -9.72 -10.00 6.18
C PHE A 104 -8.20 -10.23 6.23
N THR A 105 -7.39 -9.17 6.40
CA THR A 105 -5.93 -9.24 6.33
C THR A 105 -5.27 -8.38 7.42
N PRO A 106 -5.54 -8.62 8.71
CA PRO A 106 -5.00 -7.82 9.80
C PRO A 106 -3.63 -8.29 10.32
N ALA A 107 -3.24 -9.54 10.03
CA ALA A 107 -2.19 -10.23 10.76
C ALA A 107 -0.82 -9.54 10.64
N THR A 108 -0.43 -9.12 9.44
CA THR A 108 0.85 -8.43 9.25
C THR A 108 0.89 -7.05 9.88
N ALA A 109 -0.26 -6.36 10.02
CA ALA A 109 -0.34 -5.09 10.73
C ALA A 109 -0.16 -5.26 12.25
N VAL A 110 -0.70 -6.34 12.82
CA VAL A 110 -0.52 -6.69 14.25
C VAL A 110 0.94 -7.03 14.52
N LEU A 111 1.53 -7.94 13.73
CA LEU A 111 2.94 -8.30 13.85
C LEU A 111 3.86 -7.06 13.70
N PHE A 112 3.51 -6.14 12.81
CA PHE A 112 4.27 -4.90 12.65
C PHE A 112 4.16 -4.00 13.89
N ALA A 113 3.01 -3.95 14.57
CA ALA A 113 2.85 -3.21 15.81
C ALA A 113 3.70 -3.80 16.95
N GLU A 114 3.78 -5.12 17.06
CA GLU A 114 4.67 -5.81 18.00
C GLU A 114 6.14 -5.46 17.71
N MET A 115 6.55 -5.54 16.44
CA MET A 115 7.88 -5.12 16.00
C MET A 115 8.20 -3.66 16.35
N CYS A 116 7.22 -2.76 16.25
CA CYS A 116 7.40 -1.36 16.66
C CYS A 116 7.74 -1.23 18.15
N SER A 117 7.15 -2.06 19.00
CA SER A 117 7.47 -2.13 20.43
C SER A 117 8.89 -2.67 20.65
N GLU A 118 9.28 -3.73 19.95
CA GLU A 118 10.62 -4.32 20.05
C GLU A 118 11.74 -3.35 19.64
N VAL A 119 11.52 -2.50 18.63
CA VAL A 119 12.49 -1.46 18.24
C VAL A 119 12.44 -0.22 19.14
N GLY A 120 11.65 -0.24 20.20
CA GLY A 120 11.55 0.81 21.19
C GLY A 120 10.82 2.07 20.70
N LEU A 121 9.89 1.94 19.76
CA LEU A 121 9.03 3.06 19.37
C LEU A 121 8.20 3.49 20.59
N PRO A 122 8.15 4.78 20.95
CA PRO A 122 7.38 5.21 22.11
C PRO A 122 5.91 4.79 22.04
N PRO A 123 5.31 4.34 23.14
CA PRO A 123 3.88 3.99 23.19
C PRO A 123 2.99 5.12 22.66
N GLY A 124 1.94 4.76 21.93
CA GLY A 124 0.98 5.70 21.36
C GLY A 124 1.41 6.38 20.05
N VAL A 125 2.66 6.19 19.59
CA VAL A 125 3.11 6.74 18.31
C VAL A 125 2.52 6.01 17.10
N PHE A 126 2.44 4.67 17.19
CA PHE A 126 1.76 3.82 16.22
C PHE A 126 0.78 2.90 16.92
N ASN A 127 -0.47 2.90 16.49
CA ASN A 127 -1.56 2.15 17.09
C ASN A 127 -2.34 1.43 16.01
N VAL A 128 -2.72 0.18 16.25
CA VAL A 128 -3.58 -0.62 15.37
C VAL A 128 -4.93 -0.81 16.02
N VAL A 129 -6.00 -0.55 15.28
CA VAL A 129 -7.39 -0.78 15.68
C VAL A 129 -8.00 -1.79 14.72
N LEU A 130 -8.35 -2.95 15.24
CA LEU A 130 -9.04 -3.99 14.48
C LEU A 130 -10.54 -3.74 14.45
N GLY A 131 -11.21 -4.25 13.44
CA GLY A 131 -12.66 -4.18 13.29
C GLY A 131 -13.11 -4.00 11.85
N ASP A 132 -14.43 -4.02 11.71
CA ASP A 132 -15.13 -3.89 10.43
C ASP A 132 -15.27 -2.41 9.96
N HIS A 133 -16.23 -2.17 9.10
CA HIS A 133 -16.56 -0.82 8.60
C HIS A 133 -16.94 0.16 9.72
N LYS A 134 -17.49 -0.30 10.87
CA LYS A 134 -17.86 0.57 12.00
C LYS A 134 -16.62 1.20 12.63
N ALA A 135 -15.53 0.43 12.80
CA ALA A 135 -14.26 0.97 13.26
C ALA A 135 -13.71 2.03 12.31
N GLY A 136 -13.81 1.79 10.98
CA GLY A 136 -13.44 2.78 9.95
C GLY A 136 -14.28 4.05 10.01
N GLN A 137 -15.58 3.94 10.21
CA GLN A 137 -16.50 5.07 10.37
C GLN A 137 -16.17 5.87 11.63
N ALA A 138 -15.96 5.21 12.77
CA ALA A 138 -15.58 5.85 14.02
C ALA A 138 -14.26 6.62 13.89
N LEU A 139 -13.25 6.03 13.22
CA LEU A 139 -11.98 6.70 12.95
C LEU A 139 -12.16 7.93 12.04
N ALA A 140 -12.98 7.84 11.00
CA ALA A 140 -13.25 8.95 10.10
C ALA A 140 -13.99 10.11 10.78
N ALA A 141 -14.93 9.79 11.69
CA ALA A 141 -15.73 10.77 12.40
C ALA A 141 -15.00 11.40 13.60
N HIS A 142 -13.96 10.75 14.14
CA HIS A 142 -13.33 11.15 15.39
C HIS A 142 -12.68 12.54 15.32
N LYS A 143 -13.06 13.46 16.21
CA LYS A 143 -12.61 14.87 16.21
C LYS A 143 -11.10 15.04 16.41
N GLY A 144 -10.44 14.12 17.11
CA GLY A 144 -8.99 14.13 17.35
C GLY A 144 -8.13 13.73 16.13
N ILE A 145 -8.73 13.28 15.03
CA ILE A 145 -8.01 12.94 13.79
C ILE A 145 -7.88 14.19 12.93
N GLY A 146 -6.65 14.63 12.70
CA GLY A 146 -6.36 15.81 11.86
C GLY A 146 -6.25 15.48 10.36
N LYS A 147 -5.92 14.22 10.04
CA LYS A 147 -5.84 13.71 8.65
C LYS A 147 -6.38 12.30 8.59
N LEU A 148 -7.14 12.00 7.53
CA LEU A 148 -7.54 10.64 7.16
C LEU A 148 -6.88 10.25 5.84
N ALA A 149 -6.17 9.13 5.83
CA ALA A 149 -5.59 8.54 4.62
C ALA A 149 -6.24 7.17 4.36
N PHE A 150 -6.90 7.03 3.23
CA PHE A 150 -7.66 5.85 2.85
C PHE A 150 -7.13 5.28 1.55
N THR A 151 -7.00 3.96 1.48
CA THR A 151 -6.89 3.21 0.22
C THR A 151 -7.94 2.10 0.23
N GLY A 152 -8.72 2.02 -0.84
CA GLY A 152 -9.79 1.03 -0.97
C GLY A 152 -10.75 1.33 -2.12
N SER A 153 -12.04 0.98 -1.95
CA SER A 153 -13.03 1.17 -3.01
C SER A 153 -13.40 2.64 -3.24
N THR A 154 -13.76 2.96 -4.48
CA THR A 154 -14.26 4.30 -4.85
C THR A 154 -15.53 4.66 -4.10
N GLU A 155 -16.40 3.68 -3.82
CA GLU A 155 -17.63 3.87 -3.06
C GLU A 155 -17.33 4.37 -1.64
N VAL A 156 -16.48 3.67 -0.91
CA VAL A 156 -16.07 4.09 0.45
C VAL A 156 -15.33 5.42 0.40
N GLY A 157 -14.49 5.67 -0.59
CA GLY A 157 -13.81 6.95 -0.78
C GLY A 157 -14.79 8.11 -0.89
N ARG A 158 -15.91 7.94 -1.63
CA ARG A 158 -16.99 8.94 -1.73
C ARG A 158 -17.69 9.17 -0.39
N ILE A 159 -17.92 8.11 0.39
CA ILE A 159 -18.50 8.22 1.74
C ILE A 159 -17.57 9.02 2.65
N LEU A 160 -16.28 8.67 2.69
CA LEU A 160 -15.29 9.36 3.52
C LEU A 160 -15.16 10.83 3.15
N ARG A 161 -15.18 11.17 1.86
CA ARG A 161 -15.17 12.56 1.40
C ARG A 161 -16.38 13.34 1.94
N ARG A 162 -17.58 12.73 1.93
CA ARG A 162 -18.79 13.36 2.48
C ARG A 162 -18.69 13.55 4.00
N VAL A 163 -18.26 12.51 4.72
CA VAL A 163 -18.14 12.53 6.20
C VAL A 163 -17.10 13.54 6.69
N THR A 164 -16.03 13.75 5.93
CA THR A 164 -14.96 14.69 6.29
C THR A 164 -15.17 16.11 5.76
N ALA A 165 -16.16 16.34 4.92
CA ALA A 165 -16.46 17.68 4.38
C ALA A 165 -16.79 18.65 5.51
N GLY A 166 -16.22 19.88 5.45
CA GLY A 166 -16.46 20.91 6.46
C GLY A 166 -15.80 20.68 7.84
N THR A 167 -15.14 19.55 8.06
CA THR A 167 -14.54 19.22 9.37
C THR A 167 -13.12 19.77 9.58
N GLY A 168 -12.50 20.34 8.55
CA GLY A 168 -11.10 20.75 8.56
C GLY A 168 -10.07 19.60 8.44
N LYS A 169 -10.52 18.34 8.44
CA LYS A 169 -9.63 17.18 8.26
C LYS A 169 -9.00 17.17 6.87
N LYS A 170 -7.71 16.92 6.82
CA LYS A 170 -7.03 16.61 5.57
C LYS A 170 -7.41 15.21 5.12
N LEU A 171 -7.70 15.04 3.82
CA LEU A 171 -8.09 13.75 3.26
C LEU A 171 -7.17 13.36 2.10
N THR A 172 -6.67 12.13 2.12
CA THR A 172 -5.99 11.48 0.99
C THR A 172 -6.75 10.21 0.64
N LEU A 173 -7.08 10.06 -0.65
CA LEU A 173 -7.83 8.92 -1.19
C LEU A 173 -7.01 8.26 -2.30
N GLU A 174 -6.71 6.98 -2.14
CA GLU A 174 -6.18 6.10 -3.16
C GLU A 174 -7.25 5.04 -3.46
N LEU A 175 -7.73 4.99 -4.69
CA LEU A 175 -8.95 4.27 -5.03
C LEU A 175 -8.70 3.27 -6.17
N GLY A 176 -9.72 2.45 -6.46
CA GLY A 176 -9.69 1.51 -7.56
C GLY A 176 -9.68 2.18 -8.92
N GLY A 177 -9.27 1.44 -9.93
CA GLY A 177 -9.21 1.90 -11.31
C GLY A 177 -9.47 0.78 -12.31
N LYS A 178 -9.51 1.19 -13.59
CA LYS A 178 -9.50 0.31 -14.78
C LYS A 178 -8.50 0.91 -15.75
N SER A 179 -7.19 0.74 -15.44
CA SER A 179 -6.11 1.35 -16.19
C SER A 179 -5.97 0.74 -17.59
N PRO A 180 -5.65 1.53 -18.63
CA PRO A 180 -5.40 1.02 -19.96
C PRO A 180 -3.98 0.43 -20.05
N PHE A 181 -3.86 -0.67 -20.79
CA PHE A 181 -2.60 -1.17 -21.36
C PHE A 181 -2.67 -0.95 -22.86
N ILE A 182 -1.78 -0.13 -23.41
CA ILE A 182 -1.87 0.35 -24.78
C ILE A 182 -0.74 -0.27 -25.61
N VAL A 183 -1.08 -0.86 -26.76
CA VAL A 183 -0.13 -1.53 -27.67
C VAL A 183 -0.24 -0.91 -29.06
N PHE A 184 0.86 -0.33 -29.52
CA PHE A 184 1.01 0.19 -30.88
C PHE A 184 1.76 -0.80 -31.80
N GLU A 185 1.76 -0.55 -33.10
CA GLU A 185 2.33 -1.46 -34.10
C GLU A 185 3.86 -1.57 -34.06
N ASP A 186 4.54 -0.58 -33.54
CA ASP A 186 6.00 -0.53 -33.42
C ASP A 186 6.54 -1.28 -32.18
N THR A 187 5.64 -1.88 -31.38
CA THR A 187 6.05 -2.62 -30.18
C THR A 187 6.63 -3.99 -30.52
N ASP A 188 7.58 -4.46 -29.70
CA ASP A 188 7.92 -5.88 -29.65
C ASP A 188 6.78 -6.68 -29.02
N ILE A 189 6.13 -7.53 -29.82
CA ILE A 189 4.91 -8.23 -29.41
C ILE A 189 5.17 -9.25 -28.29
N ASP A 190 6.34 -9.88 -28.25
CA ASP A 190 6.65 -10.86 -27.22
C ASP A 190 6.85 -10.16 -25.86
N SER A 191 7.57 -9.07 -25.85
CA SER A 191 7.70 -8.21 -24.66
C SER A 191 6.35 -7.63 -24.21
N ALA A 192 5.49 -7.24 -25.17
CA ALA A 192 4.15 -6.75 -24.86
C ALA A 192 3.27 -7.81 -24.20
N VAL A 193 3.36 -9.09 -24.63
CA VAL A 193 2.63 -10.21 -24.03
C VAL A 193 3.07 -10.43 -22.58
N GLU A 194 4.37 -10.50 -22.30
CA GLU A 194 4.86 -10.68 -20.92
C GLU A 194 4.50 -9.48 -20.04
N GLY A 195 4.67 -8.25 -20.54
CA GLY A 195 4.28 -7.04 -19.82
C GLY A 195 2.76 -6.98 -19.52
N LEU A 196 1.94 -7.49 -20.45
CA LEU A 196 0.48 -7.58 -20.25
C LEU A 196 0.13 -8.64 -19.19
N VAL A 197 0.81 -9.79 -19.22
CA VAL A 197 0.68 -10.83 -18.19
C VAL A 197 0.98 -10.27 -16.81
N ASP A 198 2.10 -9.59 -16.65
CA ASP A 198 2.47 -8.97 -15.38
C ASP A 198 1.48 -7.86 -14.97
N ALA A 199 1.02 -7.04 -15.93
CA ALA A 199 0.12 -5.93 -15.65
C ALA A 199 -1.26 -6.34 -15.15
N ILE A 200 -1.74 -7.56 -15.47
CA ILE A 200 -3.10 -8.00 -15.12
C ILE A 200 -3.13 -9.15 -14.10
N TRP A 201 -2.18 -10.09 -14.16
CA TRP A 201 -2.24 -11.28 -13.28
C TRP A 201 -1.38 -11.19 -12.04
N PHE A 202 -0.49 -10.19 -11.93
CA PHE A 202 0.21 -9.91 -10.69
C PHE A 202 -0.78 -9.79 -9.53
N ASN A 203 -0.45 -10.34 -8.37
CA ASN A 203 -1.31 -10.38 -7.20
C ASN A 203 -2.74 -10.90 -7.51
N GLN A 204 -2.86 -11.94 -8.33
CA GLN A 204 -4.16 -12.54 -8.74
C GLN A 204 -5.09 -11.53 -9.44
N GLY A 205 -4.54 -10.50 -10.09
CA GLY A 205 -5.30 -9.41 -10.70
C GLY A 205 -5.86 -8.38 -9.72
N GLN A 206 -5.52 -8.47 -8.45
CA GLN A 206 -6.07 -7.65 -7.37
C GLN A 206 -5.19 -6.40 -7.13
N VAL A 207 -4.99 -5.61 -8.19
CA VAL A 207 -4.11 -4.43 -8.19
C VAL A 207 -4.90 -3.21 -8.66
N CYS A 208 -4.84 -2.12 -7.89
CA CYS A 208 -5.58 -0.88 -8.20
C CYS A 208 -5.17 -0.24 -9.54
N CYS A 209 -3.93 -0.45 -9.98
CA CYS A 209 -3.39 0.02 -11.25
C CYS A 209 -3.24 -1.07 -12.32
N ALA A 210 -3.86 -2.25 -12.15
CA ALA A 210 -3.81 -3.32 -13.13
C ALA A 210 -4.24 -2.85 -14.52
N GLY A 211 -3.51 -3.29 -15.56
CA GLY A 211 -3.81 -3.00 -16.96
C GLY A 211 -5.03 -3.76 -17.47
N SER A 212 -6.19 -3.50 -16.85
CA SER A 212 -7.42 -4.28 -17.03
C SER A 212 -8.21 -3.93 -18.29
N ARG A 213 -7.77 -2.94 -19.07
CA ARG A 213 -8.31 -2.60 -20.38
C ARG A 213 -7.18 -2.65 -21.40
N LEU A 214 -7.24 -3.62 -22.31
CA LEU A 214 -6.29 -3.74 -23.41
C LEU A 214 -6.77 -2.95 -24.62
N LEU A 215 -6.01 -1.92 -25.00
CA LEU A 215 -6.21 -1.12 -26.20
C LEU A 215 -5.10 -1.45 -27.19
N VAL A 216 -5.46 -1.98 -28.33
CA VAL A 216 -4.50 -2.48 -29.33
C VAL A 216 -4.75 -1.81 -30.67
N GLN A 217 -3.70 -1.36 -31.33
CA GLN A 217 -3.77 -0.91 -32.72
C GLN A 217 -4.19 -2.09 -33.62
N GLU A 218 -5.13 -1.86 -34.52
CA GLU A 218 -5.78 -2.89 -35.33
C GLU A 218 -4.78 -3.76 -36.10
N SER A 219 -3.73 -3.15 -36.68
CA SER A 219 -2.71 -3.83 -37.49
C SER A 219 -1.95 -4.96 -36.78
N VAL A 220 -1.92 -4.97 -35.42
CA VAL A 220 -1.20 -5.97 -34.61
C VAL A 220 -2.11 -6.82 -33.71
N ALA A 221 -3.41 -6.53 -33.69
CA ALA A 221 -4.37 -7.13 -32.75
C ALA A 221 -4.40 -8.65 -32.85
N GLU A 222 -4.62 -9.23 -34.01
CA GLU A 222 -4.73 -10.69 -34.18
C GLU A 222 -3.44 -11.43 -33.79
N ARG A 223 -2.28 -10.86 -34.15
CA ARG A 223 -0.97 -11.42 -33.77
C ARG A 223 -0.78 -11.41 -32.25
N LEU A 224 -1.14 -10.31 -31.60
CA LEU A 224 -1.08 -10.18 -30.15
C LEU A 224 -2.02 -11.18 -29.45
N TYR A 225 -3.29 -11.26 -29.88
CA TYR A 225 -4.29 -12.15 -29.27
C TYR A 225 -3.88 -13.63 -29.38
N SER A 226 -3.34 -14.04 -30.52
CA SER A 226 -2.85 -15.41 -30.70
C SER A 226 -1.72 -15.76 -29.74
N LYS A 227 -0.79 -14.82 -29.49
CA LYS A 227 0.31 -15.00 -28.53
C LYS A 227 -0.17 -15.00 -27.09
N ILE A 228 -1.10 -14.10 -26.71
CA ILE A 228 -1.71 -14.07 -25.39
C ILE A 228 -2.40 -15.41 -25.09
N LYS A 229 -3.23 -15.93 -26.01
CA LYS A 229 -3.91 -17.22 -25.84
C LYS A 229 -2.91 -18.36 -25.59
N ARG A 230 -1.81 -18.40 -26.34
CA ARG A 230 -0.75 -19.40 -26.16
C ARG A 230 -0.07 -19.26 -24.80
N ARG A 231 0.23 -18.04 -24.38
CA ARG A 231 0.87 -17.75 -23.08
C ARG A 231 -0.04 -18.15 -21.90
N MET A 232 -1.34 -17.86 -22.01
CA MET A 232 -2.33 -18.20 -20.99
C MET A 232 -2.55 -19.71 -20.86
N ALA A 233 -2.41 -20.47 -21.93
CA ALA A 233 -2.53 -21.94 -21.88
C ALA A 233 -1.44 -22.60 -21.00
N GLY A 234 -0.36 -21.88 -20.68
CA GLY A 234 0.69 -22.32 -19.75
C GLY A 234 0.49 -21.90 -18.30
N PHE A 235 -0.64 -21.28 -17.94
CA PHE A 235 -0.97 -20.99 -16.55
C PHE A 235 -1.59 -22.23 -15.90
N ILE A 236 -0.98 -22.70 -14.82
CA ILE A 236 -1.43 -23.85 -14.03
C ILE A 236 -1.87 -23.35 -12.66
#